data_35d7b3792c138c334d98b613aabc22d8
#
_entry.id   35d7b3792c138c334d98b613aabc22d8
#
_cell.length_a   1.000
_cell.length_b   1.000
_cell.length_c   1.000
_cell.angle_alpha   90.00
_cell.angle_beta   90.00
_cell.angle_gamma   90.00
#
_symmetry.space_group_name_H-M   'P 1'
#
loop_
_entity.id
_entity.type
_entity.pdbx_description
1 polymer ?
#
loop_
_entity_poly.entity_id
_entity_poly.type
_entity_poly.pdbx_seq_one_letter_code
_entity_poly.pdbx_strand_id
1 'polypeptide(L)'
;MKLAFDFGITNTDIVSYLDGKMKFFSHPSEEINEKFLTKLLLHAEIDLDQLNVIAVTGGKSSDLADTFNNIPIVKVNEVEAIGYGAKYIYGISESKYLVVSCGTGTACVASIDNKFNHL
;
A
#
# COMPACT_ATOMS: atom_id res chain seq x y z
N MET A 1 2.93 13.04 7.95
CA MET A 1 3.15 11.57 7.79
C MET A 1 2.24 11.04 6.71
N LYS A 2 2.77 10.21 5.86
CA LYS A 2 2.01 9.42 4.88
C LYS A 2 1.97 7.98 5.34
N LEU A 3 0.84 7.33 5.15
CA LEU A 3 0.63 5.93 5.55
C LEU A 3 0.07 5.16 4.38
N ALA A 4 0.49 3.92 4.21
CA ALA A 4 -0.08 3.04 3.20
C ALA A 4 -0.37 1.66 3.77
N PHE A 5 -1.48 1.07 3.30
CA PHE A 5 -1.87 -0.30 3.61
C PHE A 5 -1.95 -1.13 2.32
N ASP A 6 -1.33 -2.29 2.36
CA ASP A 6 -1.53 -3.35 1.36
C ASP A 6 -2.32 -4.49 2.03
N PHE A 7 -3.59 -4.59 1.68
CA PHE A 7 -4.49 -5.60 2.24
C PHE A 7 -4.34 -6.92 1.49
N GLY A 8 -3.37 -7.72 1.90
CA GLY A 8 -3.16 -9.06 1.38
C GLY A 8 -4.19 -10.06 1.93
N ILE A 9 -4.21 -11.25 1.36
CA ILE A 9 -5.10 -12.35 1.80
C ILE A 9 -4.71 -12.81 3.20
N THR A 10 -3.43 -13.03 3.44
CA THR A 10 -2.90 -13.56 4.70
C THR A 10 -2.51 -12.45 5.67
N ASN A 11 -1.77 -11.48 5.19
CA ASN A 11 -1.28 -10.35 5.98
C ASN A 11 -1.62 -9.03 5.33
N THR A 12 -1.83 -8.03 6.16
CA THR A 12 -1.91 -6.63 5.77
C THR A 12 -0.59 -5.97 6.12
N ASP A 13 0.09 -5.45 5.12
CA ASP A 13 1.35 -4.75 5.28
C ASP A 13 1.11 -3.25 5.38
N ILE A 14 1.89 -2.61 6.24
CA ILE A 14 1.75 -1.20 6.57
C ILE A 14 3.10 -0.54 6.38
N VAL A 15 3.12 0.60 5.72
CA VAL A 15 4.31 1.44 5.67
C VAL A 15 3.95 2.86 6.08
N SER A 16 4.75 3.44 6.96
CA SER A 16 4.67 4.86 7.31
C SER A 16 5.89 5.60 6.76
N TYR A 17 5.65 6.82 6.30
CA TYR A 17 6.70 7.69 5.78
C TYR A 17 6.61 9.05 6.48
N LEU A 18 7.68 9.40 7.18
CA LEU A 18 7.82 10.69 7.88
C LEU A 18 9.26 11.15 7.81
N ASP A 19 9.48 12.39 7.35
CA ASP A 19 10.81 13.04 7.30
C ASP A 19 11.88 12.18 6.61
N GLY A 20 11.52 11.57 5.47
CA GLY A 20 12.41 10.72 4.67
C GLY A 20 12.64 9.33 5.23
N LYS A 21 11.99 8.96 6.34
CA LYS A 21 12.12 7.65 6.97
C LYS A 21 10.89 6.80 6.76
N MET A 22 11.10 5.54 6.37
CA MET A 22 10.06 4.52 6.27
C MET A 22 10.12 3.56 7.44
N LYS A 23 8.96 3.20 7.96
CA LYS A 23 8.79 2.11 8.92
C LYS A 23 7.79 1.11 8.36
N PHE A 24 8.07 -0.16 8.55
CA PHE A 24 7.27 -1.26 8.02
C PHE A 24 6.70 -2.10 9.16
N PHE A 25 5.42 -2.44 9.04
CA PHE A 25 4.69 -3.28 9.98
C PHE A 25 3.89 -4.32 9.21
N SER A 26 3.55 -5.41 9.85
CA SER A 26 2.66 -6.42 9.28
C SER A 26 1.70 -6.90 10.35
N HIS A 27 0.47 -7.20 9.97
CA HIS A 27 -0.59 -7.70 10.83
C HIS A 27 -1.42 -8.73 10.07
N PRO A 28 -1.87 -9.82 10.71
CA PRO A 28 -2.78 -10.75 10.05
C PRO A 28 -4.00 -10.03 9.50
N SER A 29 -4.39 -10.39 8.28
CA SER A 29 -5.53 -9.76 7.61
C SER A 29 -6.84 -10.10 8.30
N GLU A 30 -7.71 -9.10 8.40
CA GLU A 30 -9.07 -9.19 8.93
C GLU A 30 -10.02 -8.55 7.91
N GLU A 31 -11.31 -8.52 8.20
CA GLU A 31 -12.29 -7.82 7.37
C GLU A 31 -11.93 -6.34 7.25
N ILE A 32 -11.90 -5.82 6.03
CA ILE A 32 -11.52 -4.43 5.76
C ILE A 32 -12.69 -3.51 6.09
N ASN A 33 -12.56 -2.77 7.20
CA ASN A 33 -13.53 -1.79 7.67
C ASN A 33 -12.82 -0.78 8.59
N GLU A 34 -13.55 0.23 9.07
CA GLU A 34 -12.99 1.26 9.95
C GLU A 34 -12.42 0.69 11.26
N LYS A 35 -13.04 -0.36 11.79
CA LYS A 35 -12.57 -1.03 13.00
C LYS A 35 -11.18 -1.65 12.79
N PHE A 36 -10.96 -2.28 11.65
CA PHE A 36 -9.66 -2.85 11.30
C PHE A 36 -8.62 -1.75 11.06
N LEU A 37 -8.99 -0.67 10.37
CA LEU A 37 -8.09 0.48 10.21
C LEU A 37 -7.63 1.03 11.57
N THR A 38 -8.55 1.22 12.51
CA THR A 38 -8.23 1.67 13.87
C THR A 38 -7.26 0.72 14.55
N LYS A 39 -7.49 -0.59 14.43
CA LYS A 39 -6.62 -1.62 14.99
C LYS A 39 -5.21 -1.56 14.41
N LEU A 40 -5.10 -1.37 13.09
CA LEU A 40 -3.81 -1.25 12.40
C LEU A 40 -3.04 0.00 12.84
N LEU A 41 -3.74 1.12 12.98
CA LEU A 41 -3.14 2.37 13.46
C LEU A 41 -2.58 2.23 14.87
N LEU A 42 -3.31 1.56 15.76
CA LEU A 42 -2.85 1.26 17.12
C LEU A 42 -1.65 0.31 17.13
N HIS A 43 -1.69 -0.73 16.29
CA HIS A 43 -0.58 -1.68 16.17
C HIS A 43 0.71 -1.01 15.71
N ALA A 44 0.62 -0.09 14.78
CA ALA A 44 1.75 0.65 14.22
C ALA A 44 2.12 1.90 15.06
N GLU A 45 1.39 2.14 16.16
CA GLU A 45 1.61 3.30 17.04
C GLU A 45 1.55 4.64 16.28
N ILE A 46 0.57 4.75 15.36
CA ILE A 46 0.40 5.93 14.53
C ILE A 46 -0.44 7.00 15.24
N ASP A 47 0.10 8.20 15.31
CA ASP A 47 -0.64 9.37 15.76
C ASP A 47 -1.45 9.97 14.61
N LEU A 48 -2.78 9.97 14.76
CA LEU A 48 -3.70 10.50 13.76
C LEU A 48 -3.43 11.98 13.44
N ASP A 49 -2.99 12.75 14.44
CA ASP A 49 -2.74 14.19 14.26
C ASP A 49 -1.55 14.45 13.30
N GLN A 50 -0.70 13.47 13.09
CA GLN A 50 0.42 13.57 12.16
C GLN A 50 0.10 13.08 10.74
N LEU A 51 -1.05 12.41 10.55
CA LEU A 51 -1.42 11.83 9.26
C LEU A 51 -1.96 12.90 8.29
N ASN A 52 -1.38 12.93 7.10
CA ASN A 52 -1.83 13.78 5.99
C ASN A 52 -2.66 12.99 4.97
N VAL A 53 -2.33 11.73 4.75
CA VAL A 53 -2.97 10.88 3.75
C VAL A 53 -2.76 9.40 4.09
N ILE A 54 -3.76 8.58 3.74
CA ILE A 54 -3.71 7.13 3.81
C ILE A 54 -3.88 6.60 2.38
N ALA A 55 -2.91 5.86 1.87
CA ALA A 55 -3.03 5.13 0.62
C ALA A 55 -3.43 3.68 0.91
N VAL A 56 -4.29 3.10 0.08
CA VAL A 56 -4.73 1.72 0.24
C VAL A 56 -4.68 0.98 -1.08
N THR A 57 -4.30 -0.28 -1.02
CA THR A 57 -4.32 -1.21 -2.16
C THR A 57 -4.67 -2.62 -1.68
N GLY A 58 -4.99 -3.50 -2.60
CA GLY A 58 -5.27 -4.91 -2.32
C GLY A 58 -6.67 -5.17 -1.77
N GLY A 59 -7.05 -6.43 -1.77
CA GLY A 59 -8.33 -6.91 -1.23
C GLY A 59 -9.52 -6.12 -1.74
N LYS A 60 -10.46 -5.84 -0.83
CA LYS A 60 -11.62 -4.98 -1.08
C LYS A 60 -11.40 -3.53 -0.61
N SER A 61 -10.17 -3.05 -0.65
CA SER A 61 -9.83 -1.69 -0.23
C SER A 61 -10.57 -0.61 -1.02
N SER A 62 -10.99 -0.91 -2.26
CA SER A 62 -11.82 -0.03 -3.08
C SER A 62 -13.19 0.26 -2.47
N ASP A 63 -13.68 -0.60 -1.56
CA ASP A 63 -14.98 -0.42 -0.89
C ASP A 63 -14.89 0.49 0.33
N LEU A 64 -13.68 0.86 0.76
CA LEU A 64 -13.49 1.82 1.85
C LEU A 64 -14.02 3.20 1.47
N ALA A 65 -14.45 3.97 2.47
CA ALA A 65 -14.80 5.37 2.28
C ALA A 65 -13.60 6.19 1.77
N ASP A 66 -13.86 7.39 1.27
CA ASP A 66 -12.81 8.26 0.74
C ASP A 66 -12.06 9.02 1.84
N THR A 67 -12.53 8.95 3.07
CA THR A 67 -11.89 9.57 4.24
C THR A 67 -11.99 8.67 5.47
N PHE A 68 -11.05 8.83 6.37
CA PHE A 68 -11.07 8.24 7.70
C PHE A 68 -10.65 9.33 8.70
N ASN A 69 -11.55 9.67 9.66
CA ASN A 69 -11.34 10.78 10.60
C ASN A 69 -10.84 12.07 9.90
N ASN A 70 -11.50 12.42 8.80
CA ASN A 70 -11.16 13.56 7.93
C ASN A 70 -9.81 13.46 7.20
N ILE A 71 -9.12 12.33 7.31
CA ILE A 71 -7.89 12.07 6.58
C ILE A 71 -8.26 11.45 5.22
N PRO A 72 -7.79 11.99 4.10
CA PRO A 72 -8.11 11.44 2.79
C PRO A 72 -7.54 10.03 2.61
N ILE A 73 -8.36 9.14 2.05
CA ILE A 73 -7.96 7.80 1.63
C ILE A 73 -7.79 7.80 0.11
N VAL A 74 -6.59 7.49 -0.35
CA VAL A 74 -6.27 7.35 -1.77
C VAL A 74 -6.22 5.87 -2.11
N LYS A 75 -7.06 5.44 -3.05
CA LYS A 75 -7.11 4.05 -3.51
C LYS A 75 -6.17 3.87 -4.69
N VAL A 76 -5.24 2.93 -4.57
CA VAL A 76 -4.21 2.65 -5.57
C VAL A 76 -4.45 1.26 -6.14
N ASN A 77 -4.39 1.14 -7.46
CA ASN A 77 -4.49 -0.14 -8.14
C ASN A 77 -3.28 -1.02 -7.79
N GLU A 78 -3.48 -2.31 -7.54
CA GLU A 78 -2.39 -3.24 -7.15
C GLU A 78 -1.27 -3.31 -8.18
N VAL A 79 -1.59 -3.28 -9.46
CA VAL A 79 -0.59 -3.33 -10.55
C VAL A 79 0.31 -2.10 -10.50
N GLU A 80 -0.27 -0.92 -10.32
CA GLU A 80 0.48 0.33 -10.17
C GLU A 80 1.28 0.35 -8.88
N ALA A 81 0.71 -0.13 -7.77
CA ALA A 81 1.40 -0.21 -6.49
C ALA A 81 2.66 -1.07 -6.58
N ILE A 82 2.56 -2.24 -7.21
CA ILE A 82 3.70 -3.14 -7.46
C ILE A 82 4.75 -2.47 -8.34
N GLY A 83 4.31 -1.89 -9.45
CA GLY A 83 5.22 -1.26 -10.43
C GLY A 83 5.97 -0.06 -9.85
N TYR A 84 5.26 0.89 -9.28
CA TYR A 84 5.88 2.07 -8.66
C TYR A 84 6.68 1.71 -7.41
N GLY A 85 6.20 0.78 -6.60
CA GLY A 85 6.89 0.32 -5.40
C GLY A 85 8.25 -0.28 -5.72
N ALA A 86 8.32 -1.16 -6.71
CA ALA A 86 9.57 -1.75 -7.17
C ALA A 86 10.52 -0.68 -7.73
N LYS A 87 9.99 0.23 -8.54
CA LYS A 87 10.79 1.35 -9.09
C LYS A 87 11.41 2.17 -7.97
N TYR A 88 10.66 2.51 -6.97
CA TYR A 88 11.13 3.31 -5.83
C TYR A 88 12.20 2.56 -5.01
N ILE A 89 11.91 1.33 -4.61
CA ILE A 89 12.78 0.54 -3.72
C ILE A 89 14.12 0.21 -4.38
N TYR A 90 14.10 -0.17 -5.65
CA TYR A 90 15.29 -0.61 -6.38
C TYR A 90 15.96 0.49 -7.20
N GLY A 91 15.41 1.71 -7.20
CA GLY A 91 15.98 2.82 -7.97
C GLY A 91 16.01 2.55 -9.48
N ILE A 92 14.97 1.89 -10.02
CA ILE A 92 14.95 1.50 -11.43
C ILE A 92 14.86 2.73 -12.32
N SER A 93 15.83 2.91 -13.20
CA SER A 93 15.88 4.01 -14.18
C SER A 93 15.50 3.57 -15.59
N GLU A 94 15.49 2.26 -15.87
CA GLU A 94 15.12 1.71 -17.15
C GLU A 94 13.65 2.02 -17.48
N SER A 95 13.38 2.29 -18.76
CA SER A 95 12.01 2.53 -19.25
C SER A 95 11.17 1.25 -19.36
N LYS A 96 11.83 0.11 -19.40
CA LYS A 96 11.19 -1.21 -19.53
C LYS A 96 11.75 -2.15 -18.46
N TYR A 97 10.87 -2.76 -17.70
CA TYR A 97 11.24 -3.76 -16.70
C TYR A 97 10.06 -4.65 -16.35
N LEU A 98 10.37 -5.77 -15.73
CA LEU A 98 9.38 -6.72 -15.24
C LEU A 98 9.53 -6.86 -13.73
N VAL A 99 8.40 -6.80 -13.04
CA VAL A 99 8.33 -7.07 -11.59
C VAL A 99 7.58 -8.38 -11.38
N VAL A 100 8.17 -9.27 -10.63
CA VAL A 100 7.50 -10.49 -10.16
C VAL A 100 7.33 -10.38 -8.66
N SER A 101 6.08 -10.27 -8.21
CA SER A 101 5.72 -10.20 -6.79
C SER A 101 5.21 -11.57 -6.35
N CYS A 102 5.89 -12.17 -5.40
CA CYS A 102 5.56 -13.48 -4.86
C CYS A 102 5.07 -13.34 -3.42
N GLY A 103 3.81 -13.61 -3.20
CA GLY A 103 3.17 -13.62 -1.89
C GLY A 103 2.31 -14.87 -1.75
N THR A 104 1.10 -14.76 -1.19
CA THR A 104 0.10 -15.84 -1.19
C THR A 104 -0.26 -16.24 -2.63
N GLY A 105 -0.30 -15.26 -3.55
CA GLY A 105 -0.33 -15.45 -4.99
C GLY A 105 0.90 -14.84 -5.64
N THR A 106 1.04 -14.99 -6.95
CA THR A 106 2.13 -14.41 -7.74
C THR A 106 1.56 -13.45 -8.77
N ALA A 107 2.10 -12.25 -8.83
CA ALA A 107 1.75 -11.24 -9.84
C ALA A 107 2.98 -10.88 -10.67
N CYS A 108 2.79 -10.80 -11.98
CA CYS A 108 3.81 -10.32 -12.91
C CYS A 108 3.34 -8.99 -13.51
N VAL A 109 4.13 -7.95 -13.36
CA VAL A 109 3.80 -6.61 -13.84
C VAL A 109 4.89 -6.15 -14.77
N ALA A 110 4.53 -5.90 -16.03
CA ALA A 110 5.42 -5.30 -17.00
C ALA A 110 5.26 -3.78 -16.98
N SER A 111 6.36 -3.07 -16.90
CA SER A 111 6.41 -1.62 -17.05
C SER A 111 7.03 -1.25 -18.39
N ILE A 112 6.34 -0.38 -19.12
CA ILE A 112 6.83 0.23 -20.37
C ILE A 112 6.52 1.72 -20.28
N ASP A 113 7.55 2.53 -20.17
CA ASP A 113 7.44 4.00 -20.06
C ASP A 113 6.46 4.45 -18.97
N ASN A 114 6.58 3.86 -17.76
CA ASN A 114 5.70 4.09 -16.60
C ASN A 114 4.23 3.71 -16.80
N LYS A 115 3.95 2.88 -17.80
CA LYS A 115 2.64 2.23 -17.96
C LYS A 115 2.76 0.79 -17.49
N PHE A 116 1.93 0.40 -16.56
CA PHE A 116 1.99 -0.91 -15.92
C PHE A 116 0.88 -1.82 -16.43
N ASN A 117 1.25 -3.03 -16.81
CA ASN A 117 0.33 -4.06 -17.26
C ASN A 117 0.54 -5.34 -16.48
N HIS A 118 -0.54 -5.91 -15.99
CA HIS A 118 -0.54 -7.24 -15.39
C HIS A 118 -0.47 -8.30 -16.50
N LEU A 119 0.46 -9.22 -16.34
CA LEU A 119 0.63 -10.33 -17.28
C LEU A 119 -0.10 -11.58 -16.83
#